data_be79e064136077fe4542cf823046bfbc
#
_entry.id   be79e064136077fe4542cf823046bfbc
#
_cell.length_a   1.000
_cell.length_b   1.000
_cell.length_c   1.000
_cell.angle_alpha   90.00
_cell.angle_beta   90.00
_cell.angle_gamma   90.00
#
_symmetry.space_group_name_H-M   'P 1'
#
loop_
_entity.id
_entity.type
_entity.pdbx_description
1 polymer ?
#
loop_
_entity_poly.entity_id
_entity_poly.type
_entity_poly.pdbx_seq_one_letter_code
_entity_poly.pdbx_strand_id
1 'polypeptide(L)'
;MTRFGVMRHLRLLEQAGLVVTRRKGREKLHYLNPMPIRQVHDRWVGKYRAPFAEALANLKSRLEGTMADSQVYELLIHTTPEKLWDALTNGEVTKQYFFGETMVSDWKKGSSWHSVGASGSRDVEGTVLEAVPPRRLVVTWQVLYDPELRDEHSRVTYEIEKRGPVCKLTVLHELAHAPKTAKHVANGWGIVLAGLKTLLETGRPMPMPEPV
;
A
#
# COMPACT_ATOMS: atom_id res chain seq x y z
N MET A 1 -38.98 24.36 25.27
CA MET A 1 -39.52 23.93 23.97
C MET A 1 -41.03 23.83 24.07
N THR A 2 -41.78 24.42 23.12
CA THR A 2 -43.23 24.35 23.12
C THR A 2 -43.70 23.05 22.43
N ARG A 3 -44.84 22.48 22.84
CA ARG A 3 -45.43 21.29 22.24
C ARG A 3 -45.58 21.41 20.71
N PHE A 4 -45.91 22.56 20.20
CA PHE A 4 -46.02 22.84 18.75
C PHE A 4 -44.68 22.77 18.02
N GLY A 5 -43.61 23.26 18.65
CA GLY A 5 -42.24 23.16 18.08
C GLY A 5 -41.79 21.70 17.92
N VAL A 6 -41.99 20.89 18.95
CA VAL A 6 -41.67 19.46 18.92
C VAL A 6 -42.43 18.73 17.81
N MET A 7 -43.73 18.99 17.69
CA MET A 7 -44.57 18.36 16.64
C MET A 7 -44.14 18.75 15.23
N ARG A 8 -43.67 19.97 15.02
CA ARG A 8 -43.12 20.43 13.73
C ARG A 8 -41.85 19.68 13.38
N HIS A 9 -40.91 19.52 14.31
CA HIS A 9 -39.68 18.78 14.09
C HIS A 9 -39.95 17.29 13.82
N LEU A 10 -40.86 16.66 14.55
CA LEU A 10 -41.23 15.26 14.33
C LEU A 10 -41.85 15.05 12.92
N ARG A 11 -42.66 16.00 12.42
CA ARG A 11 -43.18 15.94 11.06
C ARG A 11 -42.06 16.02 10.00
N LEU A 12 -41.10 16.91 10.17
CA LEU A 12 -39.98 17.03 9.25
C LEU A 12 -39.14 15.75 9.22
N LEU A 13 -38.88 15.13 10.37
CA LEU A 13 -38.15 13.86 10.47
C LEU A 13 -38.96 12.70 9.86
N GLU A 14 -40.28 12.70 10.00
CA GLU A 14 -41.20 11.73 9.38
C GLU A 14 -41.20 11.88 7.84
N GLN A 15 -41.26 13.12 7.33
CA GLN A 15 -41.15 13.43 5.90
C GLN A 15 -39.78 13.05 5.31
N ALA A 16 -38.71 13.22 6.08
CA ALA A 16 -37.34 12.79 5.70
C ALA A 16 -37.14 11.29 5.82
N GLY A 17 -38.13 10.51 6.26
CA GLY A 17 -38.01 9.06 6.44
C GLY A 17 -37.12 8.64 7.62
N LEU A 18 -36.68 9.58 8.46
CA LEU A 18 -35.84 9.32 9.63
C LEU A 18 -36.62 8.83 10.85
N VAL A 19 -37.94 9.06 10.85
CA VAL A 19 -38.86 8.62 11.89
C VAL A 19 -40.05 7.90 11.23
N VAL A 20 -40.39 6.74 11.76
CA VAL A 20 -41.60 5.99 11.46
C VAL A 20 -42.57 6.07 12.62
N THR A 21 -43.86 6.10 12.33
CA THR A 21 -44.88 6.27 13.37
C THR A 21 -45.80 5.05 13.45
N ARG A 22 -46.20 4.70 14.67
CA ARG A 22 -47.18 3.64 14.93
C ARG A 22 -48.24 4.15 15.91
N ARG A 23 -49.51 3.89 15.62
CA ARG A 23 -50.61 4.18 16.54
C ARG A 23 -50.80 3.02 17.52
N LYS A 24 -50.93 3.37 18.79
CA LYS A 24 -51.32 2.45 19.85
C LYS A 24 -52.44 3.11 20.66
N GLY A 25 -53.68 2.73 20.33
CA GLY A 25 -54.87 3.41 20.89
C GLY A 25 -54.92 4.88 20.49
N ARG A 26 -54.98 5.79 21.47
CA ARG A 26 -55.02 7.27 21.27
C ARG A 26 -53.62 7.89 21.11
N GLU A 27 -52.58 7.12 21.28
CA GLU A 27 -51.19 7.60 21.22
C GLU A 27 -50.55 7.35 19.84
N LYS A 28 -49.81 8.34 19.33
CA LYS A 28 -48.94 8.23 18.16
C LYS A 28 -47.50 8.12 18.64
N LEU A 29 -46.92 6.94 18.54
CA LEU A 29 -45.53 6.63 18.93
C LEU A 29 -44.62 6.90 17.72
N HIS A 30 -43.45 7.48 18.00
CA HIS A 30 -42.45 7.81 16.98
C HIS A 30 -41.19 6.94 17.24
N TYR A 31 -40.74 6.26 16.21
CA TYR A 31 -39.55 5.39 16.26
C TYR A 31 -38.50 5.86 15.26
N LEU A 32 -37.23 5.80 15.64
CA LEU A 32 -36.16 6.08 14.71
C LEU A 32 -36.14 5.02 13.61
N ASN A 33 -36.04 5.47 12.34
CA ASN A 33 -35.75 4.60 11.20
C ASN A 33 -34.23 4.56 10.96
N PRO A 34 -33.53 3.45 11.25
CA PRO A 34 -32.07 3.37 11.10
C PRO A 34 -31.63 3.24 9.63
N MET A 35 -32.53 2.92 8.69
CA MET A 35 -32.17 2.61 7.30
C MET A 35 -31.52 3.78 6.54
N PRO A 36 -32.09 5.02 6.56
CA PRO A 36 -31.43 6.15 5.90
C PRO A 36 -30.08 6.50 6.51
N ILE A 37 -29.94 6.38 7.84
CA ILE A 37 -28.69 6.61 8.55
C ILE A 37 -27.64 5.59 8.09
N ARG A 38 -28.03 4.31 7.99
CA ARG A 38 -27.16 3.23 7.51
C ARG A 38 -26.75 3.45 6.05
N GLN A 39 -27.66 3.87 5.18
CA GLN A 39 -27.34 4.19 3.78
C GLN A 39 -26.33 5.33 3.64
N VAL A 40 -26.46 6.39 4.45
CA VAL A 40 -25.48 7.49 4.51
C VAL A 40 -24.15 6.97 5.05
N HIS A 41 -24.18 6.17 6.12
CA HIS A 41 -22.98 5.54 6.69
C HIS A 41 -22.25 4.67 5.64
N ASP A 42 -22.97 3.76 4.97
CA ASP A 42 -22.37 2.83 3.99
C ASP A 42 -21.84 3.58 2.76
N ARG A 43 -22.51 4.65 2.35
CA ARG A 43 -22.12 5.47 1.19
C ARG A 43 -20.88 6.35 1.46
N TRP A 44 -20.76 6.89 2.66
CA TRP A 44 -19.71 7.87 3.02
C TRP A 44 -18.62 7.26 3.89
N VAL A 45 -18.98 6.53 4.93
CA VAL A 45 -18.01 5.98 5.89
C VAL A 45 -17.32 4.74 5.35
N GLY A 46 -18.02 3.94 4.53
CA GLY A 46 -17.43 2.75 3.88
C GLY A 46 -16.21 3.08 3.03
N LYS A 47 -16.25 4.21 2.29
CA LYS A 47 -15.11 4.66 1.47
C LYS A 47 -13.87 5.07 2.27
N TYR A 48 -14.07 5.54 3.50
CA TYR A 48 -12.98 6.00 4.37
C TYR A 48 -12.55 4.94 5.38
N ARG A 49 -13.38 3.93 5.65
CA ARG A 49 -13.09 2.86 6.63
C ARG A 49 -12.18 1.77 6.09
N ALA A 50 -12.24 1.45 4.80
CA ALA A 50 -11.38 0.42 4.23
C ALA A 50 -9.89 0.73 4.42
N PRO A 51 -9.37 1.93 4.06
CA PRO A 51 -7.98 2.28 4.32
C PRO A 51 -7.65 2.37 5.82
N PHE A 52 -8.63 2.81 6.65
CA PHE A 52 -8.42 2.94 8.10
C PHE A 52 -8.46 1.60 8.83
N ALA A 53 -9.33 0.68 8.41
CA ALA A 53 -9.39 -0.68 8.95
C ALA A 53 -8.13 -1.46 8.58
N GLU A 54 -7.61 -1.26 7.38
CA GLU A 54 -6.36 -1.86 6.92
C GLU A 54 -5.15 -1.28 7.68
N ALA A 55 -5.11 0.04 7.90
CA ALA A 55 -4.11 0.69 8.74
C ALA A 55 -4.17 0.23 10.21
N LEU A 56 -5.37 0.04 10.77
CA LEU A 56 -5.56 -0.50 12.12
C LEU A 56 -5.21 -1.99 12.22
N ALA A 57 -5.52 -2.79 11.20
CA ALA A 57 -5.12 -4.20 11.14
C ALA A 57 -3.60 -4.34 11.08
N ASN A 58 -2.95 -3.50 10.27
CA ASN A 58 -1.48 -3.41 10.19
C ASN A 58 -0.86 -2.93 11.50
N LEU A 59 -1.47 -1.92 12.18
CA LEU A 59 -1.03 -1.44 13.48
C LEU A 59 -1.20 -2.53 14.55
N LYS A 60 -2.32 -3.23 14.56
CA LYS A 60 -2.59 -4.35 15.48
C LYS A 60 -1.59 -5.48 15.28
N SER A 61 -1.32 -5.89 14.04
CA SER A 61 -0.31 -6.89 13.69
C SER A 61 1.10 -6.49 14.16
N ARG A 62 1.44 -5.21 14.04
CA ARG A 62 2.72 -4.67 14.53
C ARG A 62 2.82 -4.64 16.06
N LEU A 63 1.74 -4.40 16.77
CA LEU A 63 1.67 -4.38 18.23
C LEU A 63 1.63 -5.78 18.86
N GLU A 64 1.01 -6.74 18.18
CA GLU A 64 0.90 -8.13 18.66
C GLU A 64 2.16 -8.97 18.37
N GLY A 65 3.18 -8.39 17.75
CA GLY A 65 4.47 -9.06 17.48
C GLY A 65 4.37 -10.22 16.48
N THR A 66 3.23 -10.43 15.89
CA THR A 66 3.04 -11.33 14.76
C THR A 66 3.60 -10.62 13.54
N MET A 67 4.84 -10.92 13.18
CA MET A 67 5.43 -10.43 11.93
C MET A 67 4.54 -10.95 10.80
N ALA A 68 3.94 -10.03 10.05
CA ALA A 68 3.18 -10.41 8.89
C ALA A 68 4.09 -11.22 7.96
N ASP A 69 3.65 -12.40 7.55
CA ASP A 69 4.36 -13.28 6.61
C ASP A 69 4.62 -12.57 5.27
N SER A 70 4.06 -11.37 5.08
CA SER A 70 4.25 -10.53 3.91
C SER A 70 4.01 -9.05 4.21
N GLN A 71 4.68 -8.18 3.46
CA GLN A 71 4.47 -6.73 3.44
C GLN A 71 3.95 -6.34 2.06
N VAL A 72 2.86 -5.57 2.02
CA VAL A 72 2.24 -5.08 0.77
C VAL A 72 2.27 -3.58 0.74
N TYR A 73 2.75 -3.02 -0.37
CA TYR A 73 2.77 -1.59 -0.62
C TYR A 73 2.05 -1.29 -1.93
N GLU A 74 1.18 -0.32 -1.91
CA GLU A 74 0.45 0.11 -3.10
C GLU A 74 0.59 1.62 -3.30
N LEU A 75 0.93 2.03 -4.51
CA LEU A 75 0.97 3.45 -4.86
C LEU A 75 0.41 3.70 -6.26
N LEU A 76 -0.13 4.90 -6.41
CA LEU A 76 -0.50 5.46 -7.72
C LEU A 76 0.59 6.45 -8.14
N ILE A 77 1.12 6.28 -9.34
CA ILE A 77 2.20 7.08 -9.91
C ILE A 77 1.74 7.63 -11.27
N HIS A 78 1.88 8.93 -11.49
CA HIS A 78 1.58 9.55 -12.77
C HIS A 78 2.70 9.25 -13.77
N THR A 79 2.57 8.11 -14.45
CA THR A 79 3.56 7.56 -15.39
C THR A 79 2.93 6.54 -16.33
N THR A 80 3.72 5.97 -17.25
CA THR A 80 3.30 4.85 -18.10
C THR A 80 3.87 3.52 -17.57
N PRO A 81 3.25 2.36 -17.91
CA PRO A 81 3.78 1.06 -17.50
C PRO A 81 5.22 0.82 -17.96
N GLU A 82 5.57 1.28 -19.16
CA GLU A 82 6.90 1.12 -19.76
C GLU A 82 7.97 1.91 -18.99
N LYS A 83 7.66 3.16 -18.62
CA LYS A 83 8.57 3.99 -17.80
C LYS A 83 8.72 3.44 -16.40
N LEU A 84 7.64 2.92 -15.81
CA LEU A 84 7.70 2.29 -14.50
C LEU A 84 8.50 0.99 -14.53
N TRP A 85 8.33 0.18 -15.58
CA TRP A 85 9.15 -1.02 -15.80
C TRP A 85 10.63 -0.68 -15.96
N ASP A 86 10.96 0.30 -16.80
CA ASP A 86 12.33 0.77 -16.96
C ASP A 86 12.91 1.23 -15.62
N ALA A 87 12.14 1.97 -14.83
CA ALA A 87 12.59 2.44 -13.53
C ALA A 87 12.89 1.28 -12.54
N LEU A 88 12.22 0.13 -12.65
CA LEU A 88 12.48 -1.03 -11.81
C LEU A 88 13.65 -1.89 -12.30
N THR A 89 14.01 -1.83 -13.59
CA THR A 89 14.93 -2.76 -14.23
C THR A 89 16.20 -2.11 -14.79
N ASN A 90 16.22 -0.80 -14.93
CA ASN A 90 17.37 -0.03 -15.43
C ASN A 90 18.24 0.45 -14.27
N GLY A 91 19.47 -0.05 -14.17
CA GLY A 91 20.38 0.27 -13.08
C GLY A 91 20.71 1.76 -12.93
N GLU A 92 20.79 2.53 -14.04
CA GLU A 92 21.03 3.97 -13.96
C GLU A 92 19.83 4.75 -13.40
N VAL A 93 18.63 4.17 -13.48
CA VAL A 93 17.43 4.73 -12.88
C VAL A 93 17.30 4.28 -11.43
N THR A 94 17.53 2.99 -11.12
CA THR A 94 17.45 2.47 -9.74
C THR A 94 18.39 3.21 -8.81
N LYS A 95 19.59 3.53 -9.25
CA LYS A 95 20.60 4.30 -8.52
C LYS A 95 20.09 5.65 -7.98
N GLN A 96 19.08 6.24 -8.63
CA GLN A 96 18.58 7.56 -8.26
C GLN A 96 17.56 7.53 -7.12
N TYR A 97 16.99 6.36 -6.79
CA TYR A 97 15.95 6.26 -5.76
C TYR A 97 16.12 5.07 -4.81
N PHE A 98 17.01 4.12 -5.14
CA PHE A 98 17.23 2.91 -4.35
C PHE A 98 18.58 2.98 -3.59
N PHE A 99 18.69 3.92 -2.66
CA PHE A 99 19.89 4.14 -1.81
C PHE A 99 21.21 4.27 -2.57
N GLY A 100 21.17 4.72 -3.83
CA GLY A 100 22.36 4.81 -4.67
C GLY A 100 22.80 3.50 -5.30
N GLU A 101 22.03 2.42 -5.14
CA GLU A 101 22.36 1.10 -5.66
C GLU A 101 21.92 0.92 -7.12
N THR A 102 22.79 0.31 -7.88
CA THR A 102 22.55 -0.07 -9.27
C THR A 102 22.09 -1.51 -9.34
N MET A 103 20.87 -1.75 -9.81
CA MET A 103 20.36 -3.11 -10.04
C MET A 103 20.88 -3.65 -11.38
N VAL A 104 21.46 -4.85 -11.36
CA VAL A 104 22.08 -5.49 -12.52
C VAL A 104 21.47 -6.85 -12.78
N SER A 105 20.92 -7.04 -13.98
CA SER A 105 20.41 -8.31 -14.51
C SER A 105 20.12 -8.17 -16.00
N ASP A 106 19.93 -9.28 -16.70
CA ASP A 106 19.30 -9.30 -18.02
C ASP A 106 17.77 -9.45 -17.96
N TRP A 107 17.23 -9.53 -16.75
CA TRP A 107 15.81 -9.57 -16.40
C TRP A 107 15.00 -10.65 -17.13
N LYS A 108 15.63 -11.79 -17.42
CA LYS A 108 14.98 -12.97 -17.97
C LYS A 108 14.67 -13.98 -16.89
N LYS A 109 13.60 -14.73 -17.04
CA LYS A 109 13.30 -15.83 -16.12
C LYS A 109 14.49 -16.78 -15.98
N GLY A 110 14.91 -17.02 -14.73
CA GLY A 110 16.05 -17.87 -14.37
C GLY A 110 17.39 -17.14 -14.30
N SER A 111 17.48 -15.87 -14.74
CA SER A 111 18.72 -15.10 -14.61
C SER A 111 18.97 -14.65 -13.17
N SER A 112 20.22 -14.48 -12.80
CA SER A 112 20.60 -13.82 -11.57
C SER A 112 20.39 -12.31 -11.67
N TRP A 113 20.13 -11.69 -10.54
CA TRP A 113 20.16 -10.25 -10.38
C TRP A 113 20.90 -9.90 -9.10
N HIS A 114 21.49 -8.72 -9.01
CA HIS A 114 22.10 -8.21 -7.80
C HIS A 114 22.12 -6.68 -7.80
N SER A 115 22.24 -6.12 -6.61
CA SER A 115 22.50 -4.68 -6.46
C SER A 115 24.01 -4.44 -6.28
N VAL A 116 24.45 -3.28 -6.76
CA VAL A 116 25.82 -2.79 -6.62
C VAL A 116 25.78 -1.42 -5.97
N GLY A 117 26.29 -1.33 -4.75
CA GLY A 117 26.42 -0.08 -4.01
C GLY A 117 27.57 0.81 -4.51
N ALA A 118 27.67 2.02 -3.97
CA ALA A 118 28.71 3.00 -4.36
C ALA A 118 30.15 2.50 -4.15
N SER A 119 30.36 1.59 -3.20
CA SER A 119 31.67 0.93 -2.93
C SER A 119 31.98 -0.23 -3.89
N GLY A 120 31.06 -0.59 -4.78
CA GLY A 120 31.14 -1.80 -5.61
C GLY A 120 30.75 -3.09 -4.86
N SER A 121 30.26 -2.98 -3.61
CA SER A 121 29.73 -4.13 -2.86
C SER A 121 28.45 -4.65 -3.48
N ARG A 122 28.23 -5.97 -3.35
CA ARG A 122 26.91 -6.57 -3.60
C ARG A 122 26.16 -6.59 -2.28
N ASP A 123 25.08 -5.81 -2.24
CA ASP A 123 24.34 -5.63 -0.99
C ASP A 123 23.08 -6.50 -0.95
N VAL A 124 22.50 -6.80 -2.11
CA VAL A 124 21.36 -7.72 -2.27
C VAL A 124 21.55 -8.53 -3.55
N GLU A 125 21.09 -9.78 -3.54
CA GLU A 125 21.06 -10.61 -4.74
C GLU A 125 19.84 -11.53 -4.80
N GLY A 126 19.64 -12.17 -5.95
CA GLY A 126 18.58 -13.15 -6.14
C GLY A 126 18.48 -13.69 -7.56
N THR A 127 17.36 -14.32 -7.82
CA THR A 127 17.03 -14.91 -9.13
C THR A 127 15.70 -14.33 -9.62
N VAL A 128 15.61 -14.05 -10.89
CA VAL A 128 14.37 -13.65 -11.57
C VAL A 128 13.50 -14.90 -11.75
N LEU A 129 12.39 -14.97 -11.02
CA LEU A 129 11.45 -16.08 -11.10
C LEU A 129 10.44 -15.91 -12.24
N GLU A 130 10.03 -14.66 -12.48
CA GLU A 130 9.10 -14.29 -13.53
C GLU A 130 9.40 -12.87 -14.02
N ALA A 131 9.35 -12.66 -15.33
CA ALA A 131 9.41 -11.34 -15.95
C ALA A 131 8.43 -11.26 -17.11
N VAL A 132 7.39 -10.45 -16.97
CA VAL A 132 6.36 -10.17 -17.98
C VAL A 132 6.29 -8.65 -18.18
N PRO A 133 7.19 -8.08 -19.00
CA PRO A 133 7.20 -6.64 -19.26
C PRO A 133 5.88 -6.16 -19.90
N PRO A 134 5.38 -4.98 -19.57
CA PRO A 134 5.74 -4.14 -18.44
C PRO A 134 4.82 -4.35 -17.21
N ARG A 135 4.34 -5.57 -16.96
CA ARG A 135 3.23 -5.86 -16.02
C ARG A 135 3.65 -6.52 -14.71
N ARG A 136 4.61 -7.44 -14.77
CA ARG A 136 4.92 -8.26 -13.60
C ARG A 136 6.40 -8.67 -13.56
N LEU A 137 7.04 -8.48 -12.41
CA LEU A 137 8.38 -8.95 -12.10
C LEU A 137 8.35 -9.67 -10.77
N VAL A 138 8.89 -10.88 -10.69
CA VAL A 138 9.03 -11.65 -9.47
C VAL A 138 10.48 -12.08 -9.30
N VAL A 139 11.05 -11.75 -8.16
CA VAL A 139 12.45 -12.07 -7.84
C VAL A 139 12.57 -12.69 -6.45
N THR A 140 13.54 -13.59 -6.26
CA THR A 140 14.02 -13.92 -4.92
C THR A 140 14.87 -12.78 -4.40
N TRP A 141 14.96 -12.65 -3.08
CA TRP A 141 15.64 -11.55 -2.40
C TRP A 141 16.45 -12.08 -1.23
N GLN A 142 17.75 -11.82 -1.23
CA GLN A 142 18.69 -12.17 -0.17
C GLN A 142 19.57 -10.96 0.15
N VAL A 143 19.63 -10.60 1.42
CA VAL A 143 20.47 -9.50 1.93
C VAL A 143 21.86 -10.02 2.23
N LEU A 144 22.91 -9.32 1.75
CA LEU A 144 24.31 -9.74 1.89
C LEU A 144 25.15 -8.83 2.79
N TYR A 145 24.78 -7.55 2.91
CA TYR A 145 25.54 -6.57 3.71
C TYR A 145 25.48 -6.82 5.21
N ASP A 146 24.46 -7.53 5.70
CA ASP A 146 24.36 -7.93 7.09
C ASP A 146 24.54 -9.45 7.22
N PRO A 147 25.60 -9.93 7.91
CA PRO A 147 25.85 -11.36 8.10
C PRO A 147 24.70 -12.12 8.77
N GLU A 148 23.90 -11.44 9.61
CA GLU A 148 22.77 -12.07 10.30
C GLU A 148 21.56 -12.35 9.39
N LEU A 149 21.51 -11.72 8.20
CA LEU A 149 20.42 -11.83 7.24
C LEU A 149 20.74 -12.76 6.07
N ARG A 150 22.01 -13.19 5.92
CA ARG A 150 22.48 -13.97 4.76
C ARG A 150 21.82 -15.32 4.57
N ASP A 151 21.34 -15.91 5.65
CA ASP A 151 20.67 -17.22 5.57
C ASP A 151 19.17 -17.10 5.33
N GLU A 152 18.66 -15.87 5.27
CA GLU A 152 17.23 -15.61 5.04
C GLU A 152 16.95 -15.32 3.56
N HIS A 153 15.98 -16.04 3.01
CA HIS A 153 15.52 -15.87 1.65
C HIS A 153 14.07 -15.43 1.64
N SER A 154 13.79 -14.41 0.84
CA SER A 154 12.46 -13.87 0.67
C SER A 154 12.12 -13.72 -0.81
N ARG A 155 10.91 -13.25 -1.12
CA ARG A 155 10.45 -13.05 -2.49
C ARG A 155 9.76 -11.70 -2.63
N VAL A 156 10.11 -10.97 -3.68
CA VAL A 156 9.48 -9.70 -4.02
C VAL A 156 8.75 -9.83 -5.34
N THR A 157 7.49 -9.44 -5.34
CA THR A 157 6.63 -9.34 -6.53
C THR A 157 6.30 -7.89 -6.79
N TYR A 158 6.55 -7.42 -8.00
CA TYR A 158 6.12 -6.12 -8.52
C TYR A 158 5.00 -6.33 -9.52
N GLU A 159 3.85 -5.69 -9.32
CA GLU A 159 2.75 -5.69 -10.26
C GLU A 159 2.43 -4.27 -10.71
N ILE A 160 2.32 -4.07 -12.04
CA ILE A 160 2.05 -2.78 -12.67
C ILE A 160 0.71 -2.88 -13.39
N GLU A 161 -0.23 -2.06 -12.97
CA GLU A 161 -1.56 -1.96 -13.56
C GLU A 161 -1.80 -0.52 -14.07
N LYS A 162 -2.12 -0.37 -15.36
CA LYS A 162 -2.51 0.93 -15.92
C LYS A 162 -3.91 1.31 -15.48
N ARG A 163 -4.05 2.52 -14.90
CA ARG A 163 -5.33 3.11 -14.48
C ARG A 163 -5.50 4.53 -15.03
N GLY A 164 -5.94 4.63 -16.27
CA GLY A 164 -6.08 5.92 -16.94
C GLY A 164 -4.73 6.64 -17.08
N PRO A 165 -4.59 7.86 -16.51
CA PRO A 165 -3.34 8.63 -16.60
C PRO A 165 -2.26 8.21 -15.62
N VAL A 166 -2.56 7.25 -14.72
CA VAL A 166 -1.65 6.76 -13.69
C VAL A 166 -1.43 5.25 -13.82
N CYS A 167 -0.34 4.76 -13.22
CA CYS A 167 -0.10 3.35 -12.95
C CYS A 167 -0.26 3.06 -11.47
N LYS A 168 -0.91 1.96 -11.13
CA LYS A 168 -0.84 1.35 -9.81
C LYS A 168 0.36 0.41 -9.78
N LEU A 169 1.29 0.65 -8.87
CA LEU A 169 2.34 -0.28 -8.51
C LEU A 169 1.95 -0.98 -7.21
N THR A 170 1.93 -2.31 -7.23
CA THR A 170 1.83 -3.14 -6.03
C THR A 170 3.17 -3.85 -5.83
N VAL A 171 3.75 -3.70 -4.65
CA VAL A 171 4.94 -4.43 -4.21
C VAL A 171 4.54 -5.36 -3.09
N LEU A 172 4.66 -6.65 -3.30
CA LEU A 172 4.45 -7.69 -2.30
C LEU A 172 5.80 -8.29 -1.93
N HIS A 173 6.22 -8.14 -0.68
CA HIS A 173 7.41 -8.78 -0.14
C HIS A 173 6.99 -9.92 0.79
N GLU A 174 7.17 -11.16 0.37
CA GLU A 174 6.86 -12.37 1.12
C GLU A 174 8.05 -12.74 2.02
N LEU A 175 7.83 -12.74 3.32
CA LEU A 175 8.84 -12.76 4.38
C LEU A 175 8.62 -13.89 5.40
N ALA A 176 7.73 -14.85 5.11
CA ALA A 176 7.37 -15.94 6.03
C ALA A 176 8.58 -16.72 6.58
N HIS A 177 9.65 -16.82 5.78
CA HIS A 177 10.89 -17.52 6.15
C HIS A 177 12.08 -16.56 6.38
N ALA A 178 11.81 -15.26 6.52
CA ALA A 178 12.82 -14.22 6.66
C ALA A 178 12.43 -13.17 7.74
N PRO A 179 12.27 -13.60 9.01
CA PRO A 179 11.74 -12.73 10.07
C PRO A 179 12.69 -11.58 10.46
N LYS A 180 13.99 -11.75 10.35
CA LYS A 180 14.97 -10.68 10.62
C LYS A 180 14.97 -9.68 9.46
N THR A 181 14.97 -10.18 8.20
CA THR A 181 14.83 -9.37 7.00
C THR A 181 13.56 -8.53 7.04
N ALA A 182 12.42 -9.10 7.50
CA ALA A 182 11.17 -8.38 7.63
C ALA A 182 11.26 -7.12 8.51
N LYS A 183 11.98 -7.21 9.64
CA LYS A 183 12.23 -6.05 10.51
C LYS A 183 13.12 -5.01 9.84
N HIS A 184 14.14 -5.49 9.13
CA HIS A 184 15.15 -4.65 8.52
C HIS A 184 14.59 -3.84 7.34
N VAL A 185 13.81 -4.47 6.44
CA VAL A 185 13.28 -3.82 5.23
C VAL A 185 12.02 -2.98 5.48
N ALA A 186 11.39 -3.08 6.66
CA ALA A 186 10.10 -2.43 6.96
C ALA A 186 10.12 -0.91 6.73
N ASN A 187 11.22 -0.23 7.05
CA ASN A 187 11.37 1.21 6.86
C ASN A 187 11.96 1.56 5.48
N GLY A 188 12.73 0.66 4.88
CA GLY A 188 13.41 0.90 3.60
C GLY A 188 12.45 1.06 2.43
N TRP A 189 11.43 0.21 2.35
CA TRP A 189 10.45 0.28 1.25
C TRP A 189 9.73 1.62 1.17
N GLY A 190 9.38 2.23 2.31
CA GLY A 190 8.73 3.54 2.32
C GLY A 190 9.57 4.62 1.63
N ILE A 191 10.88 4.64 1.90
CA ILE A 191 11.84 5.59 1.30
C ILE A 191 12.03 5.31 -0.19
N VAL A 192 12.27 4.05 -0.55
CA VAL A 192 12.48 3.62 -1.94
C VAL A 192 11.28 3.97 -2.81
N LEU A 193 10.07 3.67 -2.35
CA LEU A 193 8.85 3.90 -3.11
C LEU A 193 8.47 5.38 -3.22
N ALA A 194 8.74 6.17 -2.17
CA ALA A 194 8.61 7.63 -2.24
C ALA A 194 9.60 8.23 -3.23
N GLY A 195 10.86 7.77 -3.23
CA GLY A 195 11.89 8.17 -4.18
C GLY A 195 11.54 7.82 -5.62
N LEU A 196 11.10 6.59 -5.88
CA LEU A 196 10.63 6.12 -7.19
C LEU A 196 9.48 7.00 -7.71
N LYS A 197 8.46 7.24 -6.88
CA LYS A 197 7.32 8.09 -7.26
C LYS A 197 7.77 9.52 -7.58
N THR A 198 8.59 10.12 -6.73
CA THR A 198 9.11 11.48 -6.93
C THR A 198 9.88 11.57 -8.23
N LEU A 199 10.79 10.62 -8.49
CA LEU A 199 11.59 10.60 -9.71
C LEU A 199 10.72 10.51 -10.96
N LEU A 200 9.75 9.58 -10.98
CA LEU A 200 8.89 9.38 -12.15
C LEU A 200 7.93 10.55 -12.44
N GLU A 201 7.45 11.22 -11.38
CA GLU A 201 6.50 12.34 -11.52
C GLU A 201 7.19 13.69 -11.77
N THR A 202 8.41 13.89 -11.25
CA THR A 202 9.10 15.19 -11.32
C THR A 202 10.33 15.19 -12.21
N GLY A 203 10.85 14.00 -12.57
CA GLY A 203 12.13 13.85 -13.28
C GLY A 203 13.36 14.16 -12.42
N ARG A 204 13.20 14.32 -11.10
CA ARG A 204 14.28 14.63 -10.16
C ARG A 204 14.32 13.63 -9.00
N PRO A 205 15.51 13.18 -8.57
CA PRO A 205 15.63 12.33 -7.39
C PRO A 205 15.10 13.03 -6.13
N MET A 206 14.47 12.26 -5.26
CA MET A 206 14.12 12.74 -3.93
C MET A 206 15.40 12.88 -3.08
N PRO A 207 15.57 13.97 -2.31
CA PRO A 207 16.65 14.03 -1.33
C PRO A 207 16.52 12.86 -0.35
N MET A 208 17.62 12.13 -0.13
CA MET A 208 17.62 11.04 0.83
C MET A 208 17.55 11.60 2.25
N PRO A 209 16.71 11.01 3.13
CA PRO A 209 16.70 11.41 4.53
C PRO A 209 18.05 11.09 5.19
N GLU A 210 18.48 11.94 6.12
CA GLU A 210 19.64 11.63 6.95
C GLU A 210 19.38 10.39 7.80
N PRO A 211 20.38 9.51 8.00
CA PRO A 211 20.23 8.37 8.88
C PRO A 211 19.91 8.84 10.30
N VAL A 212 18.87 8.27 10.90
CA VAL A 212 18.45 8.54 12.30
C VAL A 212 19.30 7.75 13.27
#